data_6876a7618e6b45e6916f48fa7114e7b5
#
_entry.id   6876a7618e6b45e6916f48fa7114e7b5
#
_cell.length_a   1.000
_cell.length_b   1.000
_cell.length_c   1.000
_cell.angle_alpha   90.00
_cell.angle_beta   90.00
_cell.angle_gamma   90.00
#
_symmetry.space_group_name_H-M   'P 1'
#
loop_
_entity.id
_entity.type
_entity.pdbx_description
1 polymer ?
#
loop_
_entity_poly.entity_id
_entity_poly.type
_entity_poly.pdbx_seq_one_letter_code
_entity_poly.pdbx_strand_id
1 'polypeptide(L)'
;EDGSFGTIHYLANGGSVFPKERIEVFCDDAVLQMDNYRVLTGYGWPGFKKMKLFKQDKGQNACAKVFIESIKNGKECPIPYSEVIESSRVSIEVSNSLRS
;
A
#
# COMPACT_ATOMS: atom_id res chain seq x y z
N GLU A 1 -2.00 -19.13 -0.66
CA GLU A 1 -1.12 -19.66 -1.73
C GLU A 1 -1.95 -19.90 -2.96
N ASP A 2 -2.42 -18.80 -3.53
CA ASP A 2 -3.34 -18.73 -4.67
C ASP A 2 -2.60 -18.49 -6.00
N GLY A 3 -1.26 -18.50 -6.00
CA GLY A 3 -0.43 -18.24 -7.19
C GLY A 3 -0.21 -16.75 -7.48
N SER A 4 -0.68 -15.84 -6.62
CA SER A 4 -0.41 -14.41 -6.76
C SER A 4 1.10 -14.13 -6.66
N PHE A 5 1.58 -13.16 -7.41
CA PHE A 5 2.96 -12.71 -7.35
C PHE A 5 3.04 -11.18 -7.36
N GLY A 6 4.13 -10.64 -6.86
CA GLY A 6 4.39 -9.21 -6.86
C GLY A 6 5.82 -8.89 -7.25
N THR A 7 6.02 -7.72 -7.83
CA THR A 7 7.34 -7.18 -8.16
C THR A 7 7.53 -5.84 -7.44
N ILE A 8 8.68 -5.67 -6.81
CA ILE A 8 9.04 -4.42 -6.13
C ILE A 8 10.25 -3.82 -6.83
N HIS A 9 10.12 -2.58 -7.28
CA HIS A 9 11.21 -1.77 -7.79
C HIS A 9 11.54 -0.69 -6.77
N TYR A 10 12.75 -0.71 -6.22
CA TYR A 10 13.24 0.31 -5.31
C TYR A 10 14.45 1.01 -5.92
N LEU A 11 14.24 2.23 -6.42
CA LEU A 11 15.22 3.00 -7.19
C LEU A 11 15.46 4.34 -6.51
N ALA A 12 16.72 4.66 -6.20
CA ALA A 12 17.11 5.90 -5.53
C ALA A 12 17.63 7.00 -6.49
N ASN A 13 17.66 6.72 -7.80
CA ASN A 13 18.24 7.59 -8.83
C ASN A 13 17.20 8.38 -9.65
N GLY A 14 15.96 8.44 -9.19
CA GLY A 14 14.89 9.20 -9.84
C GLY A 14 15.03 10.71 -9.64
N GLY A 15 14.62 11.49 -10.64
CA GLY A 15 14.54 12.94 -10.54
C GLY A 15 13.47 13.39 -9.54
N SER A 16 13.70 14.54 -8.87
CA SER A 16 12.83 15.07 -7.81
C SER A 16 11.39 15.37 -8.25
N VAL A 17 11.17 15.56 -9.54
CA VAL A 17 9.83 15.82 -10.11
C VAL A 17 9.05 14.55 -10.45
N PHE A 18 9.72 13.40 -10.45
CA PHE A 18 9.07 12.12 -10.74
C PHE A 18 8.25 11.65 -9.51
N PRO A 19 7.01 11.16 -9.69
CA PRO A 19 6.22 10.60 -8.59
C PRO A 19 6.97 9.43 -7.92
N LYS A 20 7.11 9.49 -6.59
CA LYS A 20 7.95 8.54 -5.86
C LYS A 20 7.37 7.14 -5.80
N GLU A 21 6.08 7.04 -5.55
CA GLU A 21 5.43 5.76 -5.29
C GLU A 21 4.34 5.49 -6.34
N ARG A 22 4.38 4.29 -6.88
CA ARG A 22 3.33 3.73 -7.73
C ARG A 22 3.02 2.32 -7.27
N ILE A 23 1.73 2.01 -7.17
CA ILE A 23 1.25 0.65 -6.93
C ILE A 23 0.26 0.30 -8.04
N GLU A 24 0.43 -0.86 -8.64
CA GLU A 24 -0.48 -1.42 -9.62
C GLU A 24 -0.93 -2.80 -9.15
N VAL A 25 -2.24 -3.02 -9.16
CA VAL A 25 -2.86 -4.28 -8.79
C VAL A 25 -3.70 -4.78 -9.96
N PHE A 26 -3.36 -5.94 -10.47
CA PHE A 26 -4.06 -6.62 -11.54
C PHE A 26 -4.89 -7.75 -10.94
N CYS A 27 -6.19 -7.73 -11.14
CA CYS A 27 -7.10 -8.69 -10.57
C CYS A 27 -8.37 -8.80 -11.43
N ASP A 28 -8.72 -10.00 -11.83
CA ASP A 28 -10.03 -10.33 -12.46
C ASP A 28 -10.41 -9.37 -13.61
N ASP A 29 -9.53 -9.25 -14.61
CA ASP A 29 -9.66 -8.35 -15.77
C ASP A 29 -9.74 -6.85 -15.42
N ALA A 30 -9.47 -6.47 -14.18
CA ALA A 30 -9.44 -5.09 -13.74
C ALA A 30 -8.05 -4.69 -13.23
N VAL A 31 -7.76 -3.39 -13.28
CA VAL A 31 -6.52 -2.82 -12.76
C VAL A 31 -6.82 -1.64 -11.85
N LEU A 32 -6.19 -1.60 -10.70
CA LEU A 32 -6.08 -0.40 -9.87
C LEU A 32 -4.67 0.15 -9.96
N GLN A 33 -4.54 1.43 -10.28
CA GLN A 33 -3.27 2.14 -10.30
C GLN A 33 -3.30 3.30 -9.30
N MET A 34 -2.40 3.27 -8.35
CA MET A 34 -2.21 4.34 -7.38
C MET A 34 -0.93 5.09 -7.71
N ASP A 35 -1.05 6.40 -7.89
CA ASP A 35 0.07 7.30 -8.14
C ASP A 35 0.30 8.20 -6.92
N ASN A 36 1.47 8.05 -6.31
CA ASN A 36 2.03 8.92 -5.27
C ASN A 36 1.08 9.19 -4.10
N TYR A 37 0.24 8.21 -3.71
CA TYR A 37 -0.78 8.35 -2.66
C TYR A 37 -1.68 9.57 -2.84
N ARG A 38 -1.92 9.95 -4.08
CA ARG A 38 -2.73 11.12 -4.43
C ARG A 38 -3.79 10.81 -5.47
N VAL A 39 -3.51 9.94 -6.42
CA VAL A 39 -4.46 9.57 -7.47
C VAL A 39 -4.60 8.06 -7.48
N LEU A 40 -5.84 7.59 -7.44
CA LEU A 40 -6.19 6.20 -7.65
C LEU A 40 -7.07 6.11 -8.90
N THR A 41 -6.69 5.28 -9.85
CA THR A 41 -7.43 5.06 -11.10
C THR A 41 -7.83 3.59 -11.19
N GLY A 42 -9.08 3.32 -11.52
CA GLY A 42 -9.60 2.00 -11.82
C GLY A 42 -9.84 1.82 -13.32
N TYR A 43 -9.29 0.76 -13.88
CA TYR A 43 -9.50 0.34 -15.26
C TYR A 43 -10.30 -0.98 -15.22
N GLY A 44 -11.43 -1.05 -15.91
CA GLY A 44 -12.32 -2.21 -15.86
C GLY A 44 -12.99 -2.46 -14.49
N TRP A 45 -12.82 -1.55 -13.53
CA TRP A 45 -13.31 -1.71 -12.16
C TRP A 45 -14.79 -1.32 -12.07
N PRO A 46 -15.69 -2.21 -11.67
CA PRO A 46 -17.12 -1.89 -11.58
C PRO A 46 -17.39 -0.76 -10.56
N GLY A 47 -18.09 0.28 -10.99
CA GLY A 47 -18.50 1.37 -10.11
C GLY A 47 -17.41 2.34 -9.65
N PHE A 48 -16.14 2.12 -10.06
CA PHE A 48 -15.02 2.99 -9.69
C PHE A 48 -14.17 3.35 -10.91
N LYS A 49 -13.93 4.63 -11.12
CA LYS A 49 -13.07 5.13 -12.21
C LYS A 49 -11.84 5.86 -11.70
N LYS A 50 -12.03 6.82 -10.79
CA LYS A 50 -10.94 7.66 -10.33
C LYS A 50 -11.25 8.35 -9.01
N MET A 51 -10.25 8.42 -8.14
CA MET A 51 -10.21 9.28 -6.97
C MET A 51 -8.95 10.15 -7.04
N LYS A 52 -9.08 11.43 -6.70
CA LYS A 52 -7.94 12.36 -6.67
C LYS A 52 -8.01 13.22 -5.43
N LEU A 53 -6.93 13.21 -4.66
CA LEU A 53 -6.76 14.06 -3.49
C LEU A 53 -6.08 15.38 -3.88
N PHE A 54 -6.39 16.45 -3.15
CA PHE A 54 -5.71 17.72 -3.32
C PHE A 54 -4.23 17.65 -2.91
N LYS A 55 -3.93 16.94 -1.82
CA LYS A 55 -2.57 16.66 -1.34
C LYS A 55 -2.34 15.16 -1.24
N GLN A 56 -1.07 14.77 -1.22
CA GLN A 56 -0.67 13.40 -0.91
C GLN A 56 -1.14 13.02 0.50
N ASP A 57 -1.74 11.83 0.63
CA ASP A 57 -2.12 11.26 1.92
C ASP A 57 -1.66 9.80 2.00
N LYS A 58 -0.65 9.56 2.82
CA LYS A 58 -0.12 8.21 3.10
C LYS A 58 -0.83 7.52 4.25
N GLY A 59 -1.92 8.09 4.74
CA GLY A 59 -2.78 7.47 5.75
C GLY A 59 -2.29 7.54 7.19
N GLN A 60 -1.18 8.25 7.49
CA GLN A 60 -0.63 8.28 8.85
C GLN A 60 -1.63 8.77 9.89
N ASN A 61 -2.36 9.85 9.59
CA ASN A 61 -3.36 10.41 10.51
C ASN A 61 -4.55 9.47 10.70
N ALA A 62 -5.02 8.85 9.62
CA ALA A 62 -6.11 7.88 9.69
C ALA A 62 -5.70 6.64 10.50
N CYS A 63 -4.50 6.13 10.27
CA CYS A 63 -3.95 4.99 11.00
C CYS A 63 -3.86 5.28 12.51
N ALA A 64 -3.27 6.42 12.89
CA ALA A 64 -3.16 6.82 14.30
C ALA A 64 -4.54 7.00 14.95
N LYS A 65 -5.48 7.63 14.25
CA LYS A 65 -6.84 7.83 14.74
C LYS A 65 -7.54 6.50 15.02
N VAL A 66 -7.56 5.59 14.06
CA VAL A 66 -8.24 4.29 14.19
C VAL A 66 -7.62 3.45 15.31
N PHE A 67 -6.28 3.50 15.45
CA PHE A 67 -5.58 2.81 16.54
C PHE A 67 -6.00 3.36 17.92
N ILE A 68 -5.99 4.67 18.10
CA ILE A 68 -6.40 5.29 19.37
C ILE A 68 -7.89 5.03 19.67
N GLU A 69 -8.74 5.09 18.67
CA GLU A 69 -10.17 4.79 18.82
C GLU A 69 -10.41 3.33 19.21
N SER A 70 -9.63 2.39 18.70
CA SER A 70 -9.73 0.98 19.09
C SER A 70 -9.41 0.79 20.57
N ILE A 71 -8.35 1.42 21.06
CA ILE A 71 -7.96 1.39 22.47
C ILE A 71 -9.07 1.99 23.35
N LYS A 72 -9.54 3.19 23.03
CA LYS A 72 -10.58 3.89 23.79
C LYS A 72 -11.89 3.10 23.88
N ASN A 73 -12.23 2.36 22.86
CA ASN A 73 -13.46 1.59 22.77
C ASN A 73 -13.30 0.10 23.16
N GLY A 74 -12.12 -0.30 23.64
CA GLY A 74 -11.83 -1.70 24.00
C GLY A 74 -11.99 -2.67 22.83
N LYS A 75 -11.75 -2.21 21.59
CA LYS A 75 -11.81 -3.03 20.39
C LYS A 75 -10.48 -3.69 20.11
N GLU A 76 -10.50 -4.71 19.28
CA GLU A 76 -9.28 -5.35 18.77
C GLU A 76 -8.41 -4.34 17.96
N CYS A 77 -7.13 -4.66 17.84
CA CYS A 77 -6.20 -3.87 17.02
C CYS A 77 -6.71 -3.80 15.58
N PRO A 78 -6.76 -2.60 14.95
CA PRO A 78 -7.25 -2.45 13.57
C PRO A 78 -6.47 -3.25 12.53
N ILE A 79 -5.18 -3.50 12.80
CA ILE A 79 -4.34 -4.38 11.99
C ILE A 79 -3.99 -5.58 12.84
N PRO A 80 -4.35 -6.80 12.45
CA PRO A 80 -4.01 -8.01 13.19
C PRO A 80 -2.49 -8.12 13.40
N TYR A 81 -2.08 -8.52 14.61
CA TYR A 81 -0.66 -8.65 14.93
C TYR A 81 0.09 -9.59 13.97
N SER A 82 -0.57 -10.66 13.52
CA SER A 82 -0.02 -11.58 12.52
C SER A 82 0.34 -10.89 11.20
N GLU A 83 -0.47 -9.95 10.73
CA GLU A 83 -0.19 -9.19 9.50
C GLU A 83 0.98 -8.23 9.67
N VAL A 84 1.12 -7.60 10.85
CA VAL A 84 2.26 -6.74 11.18
C VAL A 84 3.57 -7.56 11.17
N ILE A 85 3.56 -8.72 11.80
CA ILE A 85 4.72 -9.62 11.84
C ILE A 85 5.06 -10.13 10.44
N GLU A 86 4.06 -10.57 9.67
CA GLU A 86 4.28 -11.08 8.31
C GLU A 86 4.86 -10.01 7.38
N SER A 87 4.33 -8.79 7.40
CA SER A 87 4.85 -7.68 6.62
C SER A 87 6.31 -7.35 6.97
N SER A 88 6.64 -7.40 8.27
CA SER A 88 8.02 -7.18 8.75
C SER A 88 8.95 -8.31 8.33
N ARG A 89 8.52 -9.57 8.46
CA ARG A 89 9.27 -10.75 8.04
C ARG A 89 9.62 -10.69 6.56
N VAL A 90 8.63 -10.46 5.71
CA VAL A 90 8.82 -10.36 4.25
C VAL A 90 9.76 -9.21 3.89
N SER A 91 9.64 -8.06 4.54
CA SER A 91 10.53 -6.90 4.31
C SER A 91 12.00 -7.24 4.62
N ILE A 92 12.23 -7.98 5.70
CA ILE A 92 13.58 -8.42 6.10
C ILE A 92 14.11 -9.45 5.10
N GLU A 93 13.32 -10.42 4.69
CA GLU A 93 13.72 -11.44 3.71
C GLU A 93 14.10 -10.82 2.36
N VAL A 94 13.29 -9.88 1.86
CA VAL A 94 13.60 -9.13 0.63
C VAL A 94 14.93 -8.37 0.79
N SER A 95 15.11 -7.67 1.91
CA SER A 95 16.35 -6.95 2.18
C SER A 95 17.58 -7.88 2.25
N ASN A 96 17.43 -9.05 2.83
CA ASN A 96 18.51 -10.03 2.93
C ASN A 96 18.85 -10.65 1.58
N SER A 97 17.86 -10.91 0.72
CA SER A 97 18.06 -11.44 -0.62
C SER A 97 18.87 -10.51 -1.54
N LEU A 98 18.83 -9.19 -1.28
CA LEU A 98 19.62 -8.20 -2.02
C LEU A 98 21.09 -8.15 -1.58
N ARG A 99 21.44 -8.77 -0.44
CA ARG A 99 22.80 -8.76 0.13
C ARG A 99 23.56 -10.07 -0.08
N SER A 100 22.86 -11.06 -0.56
CA SER A 100 23.43 -12.34 -0.97
C SER A 100 23.82 -12.30 -2.45
#